data_4020a5d32f46b589296a019ed9cbec29
#
_entry.id   4020a5d32f46b589296a019ed9cbec29
#
_cell.length_a   1.000
_cell.length_b   1.000
_cell.length_c   1.000
_cell.angle_alpha   90.00
_cell.angle_beta   90.00
_cell.angle_gamma   90.00
#
_symmetry.space_group_name_H-M   'P 1'
#
loop_
_entity.id
_entity.type
_entity.pdbx_description
1 polymer ?
#
loop_
_entity_poly.entity_id
_entity_poly.type
_entity_poly.pdbx_seq_one_letter_code
_entity_poly.pdbx_strand_id
1 'polypeptide(L)'
;MMPIARIRSSLCAARMEFSRPELALAMGLVALDVVARLAPHAPNFTPVAASALFAGAVLRSRTLALAVPLAAMVKSDLLLGWHDWRVMGVVYAALALPAVLGMWGRARAAIVLVPLALSSSLLFFATTNFAVWAFSGMYAHDVHGLMHCYVAALPFLQNTVIGDMFWTALLFGAWWGARVLLFRAAGRVPDVAARQLV
;
A
#
# COMPACT_ATOMS: atom_id res chain seq x y z
N MET A 1 -35.21 42.63 -2.62
CA MET A 1 -34.00 42.54 -1.78
C MET A 1 -34.02 41.22 -1.04
N MET A 2 -33.37 40.18 -1.58
CA MET A 2 -33.24 38.88 -0.90
C MET A 2 -31.93 38.85 -0.10
N PRO A 3 -31.92 38.35 1.14
CA PRO A 3 -30.76 38.42 2.02
C PRO A 3 -29.69 37.38 1.60
N ILE A 4 -28.49 37.88 1.33
CA ILE A 4 -27.26 37.15 0.95
C ILE A 4 -26.68 36.29 2.13
N ALA A 5 -27.42 36.12 3.21
CA ALA A 5 -26.90 35.49 4.43
C ALA A 5 -26.98 33.95 4.49
N ARG A 6 -27.47 33.25 3.42
CA ARG A 6 -27.69 31.78 3.46
C ARG A 6 -26.71 30.94 2.68
N ILE A 7 -25.66 31.52 2.07
CA ILE A 7 -24.66 30.77 1.29
C ILE A 7 -23.38 30.48 2.10
N ARG A 8 -23.22 31.08 3.27
CA ARG A 8 -21.97 30.92 4.07
C ARG A 8 -21.91 29.73 5.04
N SER A 9 -23.02 29.01 5.23
CA SER A 9 -23.04 27.88 6.20
C SER A 9 -22.84 26.49 5.60
N SER A 10 -22.73 26.36 4.27
CA SER A 10 -22.58 25.05 3.60
C SER A 10 -21.13 24.66 3.29
N LEU A 11 -20.16 25.50 3.62
CA LEU A 11 -18.73 25.21 3.45
C LEU A 11 -18.03 24.80 4.75
N CYS A 12 -18.81 24.59 5.82
CA CYS A 12 -18.27 24.20 7.11
C CYS A 12 -18.19 22.68 7.18
N ALA A 13 -16.96 22.17 7.05
CA ALA A 13 -16.52 20.86 7.49
C ALA A 13 -17.38 19.67 6.95
N ALA A 14 -17.09 19.22 5.75
CA ALA A 14 -17.23 17.80 5.48
C ALA A 14 -16.29 17.09 6.49
N ARG A 15 -16.81 16.81 7.71
CA ARG A 15 -16.15 15.88 8.63
C ARG A 15 -15.97 14.60 7.84
N MET A 16 -14.73 14.23 7.60
CA MET A 16 -14.40 12.91 7.09
C MET A 16 -14.74 11.92 8.22
N GLU A 17 -16.03 11.57 8.34
CA GLU A 17 -16.48 10.53 9.27
C GLU A 17 -16.08 9.19 8.68
N PHE A 18 -14.92 8.73 9.11
CA PHE A 18 -14.47 7.37 8.82
C PHE A 18 -15.35 6.40 9.62
N SER A 19 -15.83 5.35 8.97
CA SER A 19 -16.56 4.31 9.71
C SER A 19 -15.60 3.64 10.72
N ARG A 20 -16.10 3.32 11.93
CA ARG A 20 -15.29 2.68 12.98
C ARG A 20 -14.57 1.41 12.48
N PRO A 21 -15.20 0.51 11.69
CA PRO A 21 -14.51 -0.68 11.19
C PRO A 21 -13.42 -0.34 10.16
N GLU A 22 -13.60 0.68 9.32
CA GLU A 22 -12.55 1.10 8.38
C GLU A 22 -11.33 1.67 9.12
N LEU A 23 -11.57 2.47 10.16
CA LEU A 23 -10.49 3.02 10.98
C LEU A 23 -9.74 1.90 11.71
N ALA A 24 -10.46 0.93 12.30
CA ALA A 24 -9.86 -0.21 12.98
C ALA A 24 -9.00 -1.05 12.01
N LEU A 25 -9.51 -1.30 10.80
CA LEU A 25 -8.76 -2.02 9.76
C LEU A 25 -7.50 -1.25 9.35
N ALA A 26 -7.62 0.05 9.10
CA ALA A 26 -6.47 0.89 8.74
C ALA A 26 -5.41 0.91 9.85
N MET A 27 -5.82 1.05 11.11
CA MET A 27 -4.90 0.99 12.25
C MET A 27 -4.24 -0.39 12.39
N GLY A 28 -4.98 -1.47 12.17
CA GLY A 28 -4.45 -2.83 12.17
C GLY A 28 -3.39 -3.05 11.09
N LEU A 29 -3.61 -2.53 9.88
CA LEU A 29 -2.64 -2.59 8.80
C LEU A 29 -1.38 -1.77 9.13
N VAL A 30 -1.53 -0.54 9.65
CA VAL A 30 -0.38 0.27 10.08
C VAL A 30 0.41 -0.44 11.17
N ALA A 31 -0.26 -1.06 12.16
CA ALA A 31 0.41 -1.80 13.22
C ALA A 31 1.17 -3.02 12.67
N LEU A 32 0.56 -3.78 11.76
CA LEU A 32 1.20 -4.91 11.07
C LEU A 32 2.46 -4.47 10.34
N ASP A 33 2.36 -3.39 9.55
CA ASP A 33 3.47 -2.86 8.76
C ASP A 33 4.63 -2.38 9.65
N VAL A 34 4.32 -1.65 10.73
CA VAL A 34 5.34 -1.17 11.69
C VAL A 34 6.02 -2.34 12.37
N VAL A 35 5.25 -3.30 12.90
CA VAL A 35 5.81 -4.48 13.57
C VAL A 35 6.68 -5.29 12.63
N ALA A 36 6.21 -5.55 11.41
CA ALA A 36 6.97 -6.32 10.43
C ALA A 36 8.27 -5.61 10.00
N ARG A 37 8.26 -4.26 9.91
CA ARG A 37 9.47 -3.48 9.59
C ARG A 37 10.49 -3.44 10.73
N LEU A 38 10.05 -3.53 11.98
CA LEU A 38 10.93 -3.55 13.16
C LEU A 38 11.42 -4.96 13.50
N ALA A 39 10.70 -5.99 13.11
CA ALA A 39 11.11 -7.39 13.32
C ALA A 39 12.26 -7.76 12.37
N PRO A 40 13.14 -8.72 12.75
CA PRO A 40 14.16 -9.26 11.85
C PRO A 40 13.52 -9.90 10.60
N HIS A 41 13.88 -9.43 9.41
CA HIS A 41 13.37 -9.93 8.14
C HIS A 41 14.39 -9.77 7.02
N ALA A 42 14.22 -10.50 5.91
CA ALA A 42 15.02 -10.29 4.71
C ALA A 42 14.80 -8.86 4.16
N PRO A 43 15.84 -8.20 3.64
CA PRO A 43 15.69 -6.84 3.09
C PRO A 43 14.55 -6.76 2.08
N ASN A 44 13.71 -5.74 2.20
CA ASN A 44 12.51 -5.48 1.39
C ASN A 44 11.38 -6.55 1.48
N PHE A 45 11.49 -7.54 2.37
CA PHE A 45 10.41 -8.50 2.62
C PHE A 45 9.46 -7.96 3.70
N THR A 46 8.66 -6.95 3.36
CA THR A 46 7.73 -6.29 4.29
C THR A 46 6.31 -6.23 3.71
N PRO A 47 5.26 -6.15 4.54
CA PRO A 47 3.88 -6.09 4.06
C PRO A 47 3.46 -4.73 3.48
N VAL A 48 4.28 -3.67 3.57
CA VAL A 48 3.84 -2.28 3.34
C VAL A 48 3.19 -2.06 1.97
N ALA A 49 3.79 -2.57 0.88
CA ALA A 49 3.22 -2.41 -0.46
C ALA A 49 1.95 -3.27 -0.64
N ALA A 50 1.94 -4.48 -0.10
CA ALA A 50 0.76 -5.36 -0.13
C ALA A 50 -0.39 -4.82 0.71
N SER A 51 -0.11 -4.25 1.91
CA SER A 51 -1.12 -3.63 2.75
C SER A 51 -1.65 -2.33 2.14
N ALA A 52 -0.81 -1.56 1.44
CA ALA A 52 -1.23 -0.41 0.65
C ALA A 52 -2.20 -0.82 -0.47
N LEU A 53 -1.84 -1.85 -1.26
CA LEU A 53 -2.69 -2.41 -2.31
C LEU A 53 -4.03 -2.91 -1.73
N PHE A 54 -3.97 -3.64 -0.63
CA PHE A 54 -5.14 -4.14 0.09
C PHE A 54 -6.01 -3.01 0.62
N ALA A 55 -5.43 -2.00 1.29
CA ALA A 55 -6.15 -0.83 1.79
C ALA A 55 -6.85 -0.09 0.64
N GLY A 56 -6.16 0.10 -0.48
CA GLY A 56 -6.74 0.68 -1.70
C GLY A 56 -7.92 -0.11 -2.23
N ALA A 57 -7.85 -1.43 -2.23
CA ALA A 57 -8.92 -2.29 -2.73
C ALA A 57 -10.13 -2.40 -1.79
N VAL A 58 -9.92 -2.39 -0.47
CA VAL A 58 -10.94 -2.72 0.54
C VAL A 58 -11.53 -1.50 1.22
N LEU A 59 -10.71 -0.49 1.60
CA LEU A 59 -11.19 0.70 2.28
C LEU A 59 -11.96 1.62 1.32
N ARG A 60 -13.14 2.09 1.72
CA ARG A 60 -13.92 3.05 0.92
C ARG A 60 -13.25 4.41 0.88
N SER A 61 -12.68 4.84 2.00
CA SER A 61 -11.98 6.11 2.13
C SER A 61 -10.63 6.07 1.41
N ARG A 62 -10.48 6.89 0.39
CA ARG A 62 -9.21 7.07 -0.35
C ARG A 62 -8.12 7.65 0.56
N THR A 63 -8.50 8.55 1.46
CA THR A 63 -7.57 9.16 2.43
C THR A 63 -7.00 8.13 3.38
N LEU A 64 -7.84 7.25 3.95
CA LEU A 64 -7.37 6.17 4.81
C LEU A 64 -6.48 5.18 4.04
N ALA A 65 -6.85 4.84 2.81
CA ALA A 65 -6.06 3.92 1.99
C ALA A 65 -4.64 4.45 1.73
N LEU A 66 -4.49 5.74 1.45
CA LEU A 66 -3.18 6.39 1.30
C LEU A 66 -2.46 6.60 2.63
N ALA A 67 -3.21 6.85 3.71
CA ALA A 67 -2.64 7.05 5.03
C ALA A 67 -1.97 5.78 5.60
N VAL A 68 -2.45 4.58 5.23
CA VAL A 68 -1.89 3.31 5.72
C VAL A 68 -0.39 3.20 5.44
N PRO A 69 0.10 3.17 4.19
CA PRO A 69 1.53 3.04 3.93
C PRO A 69 2.33 4.24 4.45
N LEU A 70 1.81 5.46 4.33
CA LEU A 70 2.52 6.67 4.77
C LEU A 70 2.68 6.72 6.28
N ALA A 71 1.63 6.40 7.04
CA ALA A 71 1.70 6.35 8.50
C ALA A 71 2.61 5.22 9.00
N ALA A 72 2.60 4.07 8.33
CA ALA A 72 3.48 2.95 8.64
C ALA A 72 4.95 3.36 8.44
N MET A 73 5.28 3.99 7.31
CA MET A 73 6.62 4.47 7.00
C MET A 73 7.09 5.51 8.02
N VAL A 74 6.31 6.57 8.24
CA VAL A 74 6.68 7.62 9.21
C VAL A 74 6.93 7.03 10.61
N LYS A 75 6.03 6.16 11.09
CA LYS A 75 6.15 5.57 12.43
C LYS A 75 7.38 4.66 12.55
N SER A 76 7.64 3.82 11.57
CA SER A 76 8.80 2.93 11.61
C SER A 76 10.12 3.67 11.41
N ASP A 77 10.16 4.68 10.52
CA ASP A 77 11.38 5.43 10.25
C ASP A 77 11.78 6.37 11.42
N LEU A 78 10.81 6.81 12.23
CA LEU A 78 11.10 7.47 13.51
C LEU A 78 11.89 6.58 14.49
N LEU A 79 11.75 5.26 14.38
CA LEU A 79 12.44 4.28 15.23
C LEU A 79 13.70 3.73 14.58
N LEU A 80 13.70 3.56 13.25
CA LEU A 80 14.82 3.01 12.48
C LEU A 80 15.88 4.06 12.11
N GLY A 81 15.51 5.34 12.17
CA GLY A 81 16.36 6.46 11.77
C GLY A 81 16.02 7.02 10.40
N TRP A 82 16.48 8.25 10.16
CA TRP A 82 16.24 8.99 8.93
C TRP A 82 17.45 8.89 8.00
N HIS A 83 17.17 8.77 6.70
CA HIS A 83 18.15 8.77 5.63
C HIS A 83 18.03 10.05 4.78
N ASP A 84 18.63 10.10 3.59
CA ASP A 84 18.47 11.25 2.70
C ASP A 84 16.98 11.50 2.42
N TRP A 85 16.51 12.69 2.75
CA TRP A 85 15.09 13.06 2.65
C TRP A 85 14.54 12.99 1.22
N ARG A 86 15.40 13.17 0.19
CA ARG A 86 15.03 13.08 -1.23
C ARG A 86 14.74 11.64 -1.61
N VAL A 87 15.61 10.72 -1.21
CA VAL A 87 15.40 9.28 -1.40
C VAL A 87 14.16 8.82 -0.64
N MET A 88 14.01 9.23 0.62
CA MET A 88 12.83 8.90 1.44
C MET A 88 11.54 9.42 0.81
N GLY A 89 11.53 10.64 0.29
CA GLY A 89 10.37 11.21 -0.39
C GLY A 89 9.92 10.36 -1.58
N VAL A 90 10.87 9.88 -2.39
CA VAL A 90 10.58 8.97 -3.53
C VAL A 90 10.08 7.62 -3.03
N VAL A 91 10.69 7.05 -1.98
CA VAL A 91 10.25 5.78 -1.36
C VAL A 91 8.81 5.89 -0.87
N TYR A 92 8.45 6.97 -0.17
CA TYR A 92 7.09 7.19 0.33
C TYR A 92 6.08 7.34 -0.80
N ALA A 93 6.42 8.10 -1.85
CA ALA A 93 5.58 8.24 -3.03
C ALA A 93 5.40 6.89 -3.77
N ALA A 94 6.47 6.12 -3.91
CA ALA A 94 6.43 4.80 -4.52
C ALA A 94 5.58 3.80 -3.72
N LEU A 95 5.61 3.85 -2.38
CA LEU A 95 4.78 3.01 -1.51
C LEU A 95 3.31 3.46 -1.40
N ALA A 96 2.99 4.71 -1.77
CA ALA A 96 1.60 5.14 -1.92
C ALA A 96 0.95 4.63 -3.21
N LEU A 97 1.75 4.34 -4.24
CA LEU A 97 1.26 3.90 -5.55
C LEU A 97 0.45 2.59 -5.51
N PRO A 98 0.86 1.53 -4.78
CA PRO A 98 0.04 0.33 -4.60
C PRO A 98 -1.38 0.63 -4.10
N ALA A 99 -1.55 1.61 -3.19
CA ALA A 99 -2.87 2.00 -2.72
C ALA A 99 -3.73 2.57 -3.87
N VAL A 100 -3.14 3.37 -4.74
CA VAL A 100 -3.83 3.90 -5.95
C VAL A 100 -4.21 2.77 -6.90
N LEU A 101 -3.30 1.83 -7.14
CA LEU A 101 -3.55 0.63 -7.95
C LEU A 101 -4.65 -0.24 -7.34
N GLY A 102 -4.68 -0.41 -6.02
CA GLY A 102 -5.73 -1.10 -5.28
C GLY A 102 -7.11 -0.42 -5.46
N MET A 103 -7.17 0.91 -5.38
CA MET A 103 -8.40 1.67 -5.65
C MET A 103 -8.91 1.43 -7.09
N TRP A 104 -8.01 1.38 -8.05
CA TRP A 104 -8.34 1.10 -9.44
C TRP A 104 -8.80 -0.35 -9.64
N GLY A 105 -8.20 -1.30 -8.91
CA GLY A 105 -8.55 -2.73 -8.93
C GLY A 105 -9.84 -3.09 -8.20
N ARG A 106 -10.42 -2.17 -7.40
CA ARG A 106 -11.52 -2.42 -6.46
C ARG A 106 -12.76 -3.12 -7.06
N ALA A 107 -13.10 -2.81 -8.30
CA ALA A 107 -14.26 -3.37 -8.99
C ALA A 107 -13.91 -4.52 -9.95
N ARG A 108 -12.68 -5.03 -9.88
CA ARG A 108 -12.17 -6.04 -10.80
C ARG A 108 -12.05 -7.40 -10.13
N ALA A 109 -11.99 -8.47 -10.96
CA ALA A 109 -11.80 -9.83 -10.46
C ALA A 109 -10.47 -9.99 -9.70
N ALA A 110 -10.41 -10.94 -8.77
CA ALA A 110 -9.23 -11.22 -7.95
C ALA A 110 -7.96 -11.50 -8.77
N ILE A 111 -8.11 -12.03 -9.98
CA ILE A 111 -6.99 -12.30 -10.90
C ILE A 111 -6.16 -11.04 -11.24
N VAL A 112 -6.76 -9.85 -11.13
CA VAL A 112 -6.07 -8.57 -11.39
C VAL A 112 -5.11 -8.19 -10.27
N LEU A 113 -5.28 -8.75 -9.06
CA LEU A 113 -4.42 -8.42 -7.91
C LEU A 113 -2.96 -8.84 -8.13
N VAL A 114 -2.72 -9.98 -8.76
CA VAL A 114 -1.36 -10.47 -9.03
C VAL A 114 -0.59 -9.51 -9.95
N PRO A 115 -1.10 -9.15 -11.15
CA PRO A 115 -0.39 -8.19 -11.98
C PRO A 115 -0.28 -6.80 -11.34
N LEU A 116 -1.23 -6.36 -10.52
CA LEU A 116 -1.12 -5.09 -9.79
C LEU A 116 0.00 -5.13 -8.75
N ALA A 117 0.13 -6.22 -7.99
CA ALA A 117 1.20 -6.39 -7.01
C ALA A 117 2.57 -6.45 -7.72
N LEU A 118 2.70 -7.22 -8.80
CA LEU A 118 3.94 -7.27 -9.60
C LEU A 118 4.30 -5.90 -10.19
N SER A 119 3.32 -5.16 -10.72
CA SER A 119 3.54 -3.81 -11.22
C SER A 119 4.01 -2.87 -10.11
N SER A 120 3.45 -3.00 -8.90
CA SER A 120 3.87 -2.24 -7.72
C SER A 120 5.33 -2.50 -7.38
N SER A 121 5.74 -3.78 -7.31
CA SER A 121 7.12 -4.18 -7.01
C SER A 121 8.12 -3.64 -8.05
N LEU A 122 7.78 -3.74 -9.34
CA LEU A 122 8.64 -3.26 -10.42
C LEU A 122 8.75 -1.73 -10.45
N LEU A 123 7.64 -1.02 -10.26
CA LEU A 123 7.63 0.44 -10.18
C LEU A 123 8.39 0.94 -8.95
N PHE A 124 8.19 0.29 -7.80
CA PHE A 124 8.96 0.58 -6.59
C PHE A 124 10.46 0.41 -6.86
N PHE A 125 10.87 -0.75 -7.37
CA PHE A 125 12.26 -1.02 -7.71
C PHE A 125 12.84 0.03 -8.67
N ALA A 126 12.13 0.34 -9.74
CA ALA A 126 12.61 1.29 -10.74
C ALA A 126 12.77 2.71 -10.16
N THR A 127 11.76 3.19 -9.43
CA THR A 127 11.76 4.58 -8.93
C THR A 127 12.70 4.78 -7.76
N THR A 128 12.77 3.84 -6.81
CA THR A 128 13.61 3.97 -5.62
C THR A 128 15.10 3.83 -5.95
N ASN A 129 15.48 2.90 -6.84
CA ASN A 129 16.87 2.78 -7.25
C ASN A 129 17.33 3.93 -8.12
N PHE A 130 16.44 4.50 -8.95
CA PHE A 130 16.73 5.77 -9.62
C PHE A 130 17.01 6.90 -8.61
N ALA A 131 16.21 7.00 -7.54
CA ALA A 131 16.42 8.00 -6.50
C ALA A 131 17.74 7.77 -5.75
N VAL A 132 18.10 6.52 -5.45
CA VAL A 132 19.38 6.17 -4.84
C VAL A 132 20.53 6.60 -5.75
N TRP A 133 20.49 6.27 -7.03
CA TRP A 133 21.50 6.72 -7.99
C TRP A 133 21.60 8.25 -8.06
N ALA A 134 20.46 8.93 -8.13
CA ALA A 134 20.40 10.38 -8.35
C ALA A 134 20.79 11.20 -7.10
N PHE A 135 20.54 10.69 -5.88
CA PHE A 135 20.60 11.52 -4.67
C PHE A 135 21.52 11.01 -3.57
N SER A 136 21.85 9.70 -3.52
CA SER A 136 22.63 9.15 -2.41
C SER A 136 24.12 9.44 -2.44
N GLY A 137 24.66 9.81 -3.62
CA GLY A 137 26.11 9.94 -3.83
C GLY A 137 26.90 8.63 -3.84
N MET A 138 26.22 7.47 -3.76
CA MET A 138 26.88 6.14 -3.72
C MET A 138 27.41 5.70 -5.11
N TYR A 139 26.87 6.26 -6.18
CA TYR A 139 27.17 5.87 -7.56
C TYR A 139 27.54 7.08 -8.40
N ALA A 140 28.39 6.87 -9.41
CA ALA A 140 28.70 7.92 -10.39
C ALA A 140 27.42 8.32 -11.17
N HIS A 141 27.28 9.62 -11.47
CA HIS A 141 26.12 10.14 -12.19
C HIS A 141 26.32 10.01 -13.72
N ASP A 142 26.59 8.78 -14.16
CA ASP A 142 26.72 8.39 -15.56
C ASP A 142 25.95 7.08 -15.82
N VAL A 143 25.92 6.64 -17.06
CA VAL A 143 25.21 5.41 -17.47
C VAL A 143 25.78 4.17 -16.77
N HIS A 144 27.09 4.12 -16.57
CA HIS A 144 27.75 2.98 -15.90
C HIS A 144 27.35 2.92 -14.42
N GLY A 145 27.36 4.06 -13.72
CA GLY A 145 26.90 4.14 -12.33
C GLY A 145 25.42 3.80 -12.15
N LEU A 146 24.56 4.23 -13.11
CA LEU A 146 23.15 3.86 -13.13
C LEU A 146 22.98 2.35 -13.28
N MET A 147 23.65 1.73 -14.25
CA MET A 147 23.61 0.27 -14.44
C MET A 147 24.12 -0.48 -13.21
N HIS A 148 25.22 -0.01 -12.61
CA HIS A 148 25.77 -0.62 -11.39
C HIS A 148 24.77 -0.55 -10.23
N CYS A 149 24.08 0.59 -10.03
CA CYS A 149 23.05 0.75 -9.02
C CYS A 149 21.92 -0.28 -9.18
N TYR A 150 21.38 -0.42 -10.40
CA TYR A 150 20.29 -1.36 -10.66
C TYR A 150 20.72 -2.84 -10.54
N VAL A 151 21.91 -3.18 -11.01
CA VAL A 151 22.46 -4.55 -10.89
C VAL A 151 22.67 -4.91 -9.42
N ALA A 152 23.25 -4.01 -8.64
CA ALA A 152 23.44 -4.21 -7.19
C ALA A 152 22.10 -4.35 -6.43
N ALA A 153 21.03 -3.79 -6.97
CA ALA A 153 19.70 -3.85 -6.37
C ALA A 153 18.88 -5.10 -6.74
N LEU A 154 19.30 -5.93 -7.70
CA LEU A 154 18.55 -7.12 -8.14
C LEU A 154 18.19 -8.11 -7.00
N PRO A 155 19.06 -8.39 -6.01
CA PRO A 155 18.71 -9.26 -4.89
C PRO A 155 17.54 -8.69 -4.06
N PHE A 156 17.47 -7.36 -3.92
CA PHE A 156 16.36 -6.70 -3.21
C PHE A 156 15.05 -6.78 -4.01
N LEU A 157 15.10 -6.70 -5.35
CA LEU A 157 13.93 -6.91 -6.20
C LEU A 157 13.33 -8.29 -6.00
N GLN A 158 14.16 -9.33 -5.95
CA GLN A 158 13.69 -10.69 -5.70
C GLN A 158 12.92 -10.79 -4.38
N ASN A 159 13.49 -10.24 -3.30
CA ASN A 159 12.83 -10.22 -1.99
C ASN A 159 11.54 -9.39 -2.01
N THR A 160 11.54 -8.24 -2.70
CA THR A 160 10.35 -7.39 -2.85
C THR A 160 9.22 -8.16 -3.54
N VAL A 161 9.49 -8.79 -4.68
CA VAL A 161 8.47 -9.54 -5.44
C VAL A 161 7.92 -10.71 -4.63
N ILE A 162 8.79 -11.51 -4.00
CA ILE A 162 8.37 -12.64 -3.16
C ILE A 162 7.56 -12.14 -1.96
N GLY A 163 8.02 -11.09 -1.29
CA GLY A 163 7.34 -10.47 -0.16
C GLY A 163 5.96 -9.92 -0.55
N ASP A 164 5.87 -9.14 -1.61
CA ASP A 164 4.62 -8.55 -2.08
C ASP A 164 3.61 -9.63 -2.49
N MET A 165 4.05 -10.71 -3.16
CA MET A 165 3.18 -11.84 -3.50
C MET A 165 2.70 -12.56 -2.24
N PHE A 166 3.59 -12.89 -1.32
CA PHE A 166 3.26 -13.56 -0.06
C PHE A 166 2.26 -12.75 0.77
N TRP A 167 2.56 -11.47 1.03
CA TRP A 167 1.70 -10.62 1.84
C TRP A 167 0.37 -10.30 1.17
N THR A 168 0.35 -10.14 -0.17
CA THR A 168 -0.89 -9.96 -0.93
C THR A 168 -1.78 -11.20 -0.80
N ALA A 169 -1.23 -12.39 -1.00
CA ALA A 169 -1.97 -13.64 -0.85
C ALA A 169 -2.51 -13.81 0.59
N LEU A 170 -1.70 -13.49 1.59
CA LEU A 170 -2.09 -13.58 3.00
C LEU A 170 -3.22 -12.60 3.35
N LEU A 171 -3.09 -11.32 3.00
CA LEU A 171 -4.07 -10.28 3.36
C LEU A 171 -5.41 -10.51 2.64
N PHE A 172 -5.39 -10.73 1.32
CA PHE A 172 -6.62 -10.97 0.57
C PHE A 172 -7.23 -12.34 0.87
N GLY A 173 -6.41 -13.38 1.10
CA GLY A 173 -6.85 -14.70 1.52
C GLY A 173 -7.53 -14.67 2.89
N ALA A 174 -6.92 -14.00 3.87
CA ALA A 174 -7.51 -13.82 5.20
C ALA A 174 -8.83 -13.03 5.14
N TRP A 175 -8.87 -11.96 4.35
CA TRP A 175 -10.07 -11.17 4.13
C TRP A 175 -11.21 -11.98 3.51
N TRP A 176 -10.91 -12.75 2.48
CA TRP A 176 -11.88 -13.63 1.82
C TRP A 176 -12.36 -14.73 2.74
N GLY A 177 -11.44 -15.39 3.45
CA GLY A 177 -11.79 -16.42 4.43
C GLY A 177 -12.71 -15.90 5.52
N ALA A 178 -12.39 -14.72 6.09
CA ALA A 178 -13.23 -14.09 7.10
C ALA A 178 -14.65 -13.79 6.57
N ARG A 179 -14.76 -13.27 5.34
CA ARG A 179 -16.08 -13.02 4.71
C ARG A 179 -16.89 -14.30 4.54
N VAL A 180 -16.27 -15.36 4.02
CA VAL A 180 -16.94 -16.68 3.83
C VAL A 180 -17.45 -17.22 5.16
N LEU A 181 -16.63 -17.14 6.22
CA LEU A 181 -17.02 -17.61 7.56
C LEU A 181 -18.20 -16.79 8.12
N LEU A 182 -18.16 -15.46 8.01
CA LEU A 182 -19.23 -14.58 8.45
C LEU A 182 -20.54 -14.84 7.69
N PHE A 183 -20.50 -15.07 6.38
CA PHE A 183 -21.69 -15.41 5.59
C PHE A 183 -22.28 -16.77 5.99
N ARG A 184 -21.44 -17.78 6.25
CA ARG A 184 -21.88 -19.09 6.74
C ARG A 184 -22.52 -18.98 8.12
N ALA A 185 -21.92 -18.23 9.03
CA ALA A 185 -22.45 -18.03 10.39
C ALA A 185 -23.80 -17.27 10.39
N ALA A 186 -24.04 -16.39 9.39
CA ALA A 186 -25.28 -15.67 9.23
C ALA A 186 -26.39 -16.49 8.53
N GLY A 187 -26.18 -17.77 8.24
CA GLY A 187 -27.14 -18.62 7.51
C GLY A 187 -27.39 -18.18 6.04
N ARG A 188 -26.58 -17.25 5.52
CA ARG A 188 -26.65 -16.76 4.15
C ARG A 188 -25.53 -17.41 3.37
N VAL A 189 -25.82 -18.52 2.68
CA VAL A 189 -24.88 -19.09 1.69
C VAL A 189 -24.83 -18.09 0.54
N PRO A 190 -23.69 -17.46 0.26
CA PRO A 190 -23.61 -16.56 -0.88
C PRO A 190 -23.60 -17.42 -2.14
N ASP A 191 -24.60 -17.25 -2.98
CA ASP A 191 -24.63 -17.78 -4.36
C ASP A 191 -23.53 -17.15 -5.26
N VAL A 192 -22.70 -16.33 -4.65
CA VAL A 192 -21.64 -15.53 -5.29
C VAL A 192 -20.32 -16.31 -5.48
N ALA A 193 -20.11 -17.43 -4.77
CA ALA A 193 -18.91 -18.24 -4.97
C ALA A 193 -18.89 -18.93 -6.35
N ALA A 194 -20.05 -19.15 -6.97
CA ALA A 194 -20.16 -19.77 -8.30
C ALA A 194 -19.93 -18.77 -9.46
N ARG A 195 -20.12 -17.47 -9.27
CA ARG A 195 -20.04 -16.46 -10.35
C ARG A 195 -18.67 -15.80 -10.51
N GLN A 196 -17.71 -16.04 -9.62
CA GLN A 196 -16.37 -15.44 -9.71
C GLN A 196 -15.27 -16.43 -10.11
N LEU A 197 -15.65 -17.68 -10.42
CA LEU A 197 -14.75 -18.73 -10.93
C LEU A 197 -14.95 -19.03 -12.42
N VAL A 198 -15.78 -18.23 -13.13
CA VAL A 198 -15.96 -18.32 -14.58
C VAL A 198 -15.40 -17.07 -15.25
#